data_d8dced63a7ff7ede22521f2b815b0a98
#
_entry.id   d8dced63a7ff7ede22521f2b815b0a98
#
_cell.length_a   1.000
_cell.length_b   1.000
_cell.length_c   1.000
_cell.angle_alpha   90.00
_cell.angle_beta   90.00
_cell.angle_gamma   90.00
#
_symmetry.space_group_name_H-M   'P 1'
#
loop_
_entity.id
_entity.type
_entity.pdbx_description
1 polymer ?
#
loop_
_entity_poly.entity_id
_entity_poly.type
_entity_poly.pdbx_seq_one_letter_code
_entity_poly.pdbx_strand_id
1 'polypeptide(L)'
;SPHKPEAAVYYLTELVKGGKMTAEEAERTEVYMIFRNARRMQDLQDVEGLSEEDRRAYMKKKRELRGNPLVEYANRCGFTLERAKELMDLMHDSDKGTSYYGKTRHHG
;
A
#
# COMPACT_ATOMS: atom_id res chain seq x y z
N SER A 1 -18.41 -4.73 0.89
CA SER A 1 -17.13 -5.37 1.07
C SER A 1 -16.05 -4.64 0.30
N PRO A 2 -14.81 -4.77 0.72
CA PRO A 2 -13.74 -4.04 0.07
C PRO A 2 -13.49 -4.57 -1.33
N HIS A 3 -13.19 -3.66 -2.21
CA HIS A 3 -12.87 -4.02 -3.58
C HIS A 3 -11.38 -4.07 -3.78
N LYS A 4 -10.96 -4.90 -4.72
CA LYS A 4 -9.58 -4.88 -5.15
C LYS A 4 -9.30 -3.56 -5.85
N PRO A 5 -8.21 -2.90 -5.52
CA PRO A 5 -7.83 -1.71 -6.27
C PRO A 5 -7.33 -2.17 -7.64
N GLU A 6 -8.07 -1.85 -8.67
CA GLU A 6 -7.74 -2.33 -10.01
C GLU A 6 -6.35 -1.88 -10.47
N ALA A 7 -5.98 -0.66 -10.10
CA ALA A 7 -4.66 -0.17 -10.46
C ALA A 7 -3.56 -1.02 -9.84
N ALA A 8 -3.77 -1.45 -8.59
CA ALA A 8 -2.78 -2.29 -7.91
C ALA A 8 -2.67 -3.65 -8.58
N VAL A 9 -3.80 -4.21 -8.98
CA VAL A 9 -3.78 -5.50 -9.70
C VAL A 9 -2.99 -5.36 -10.99
N TYR A 10 -3.18 -4.27 -11.70
CA TYR A 10 -2.45 -4.04 -12.94
C TYR A 10 -0.95 -3.98 -12.69
N TYR A 11 -0.52 -3.23 -11.69
CA TYR A 11 0.90 -3.15 -11.35
C TYR A 11 1.48 -4.52 -11.07
N LEU A 12 0.79 -5.30 -10.26
CA LEU A 12 1.31 -6.59 -9.86
C LEU A 12 1.45 -7.51 -11.06
N THR A 13 0.46 -7.47 -11.95
CA THR A 13 0.50 -8.27 -13.16
C THR A 13 1.73 -7.93 -14.00
N GLU A 14 2.01 -6.63 -14.14
CA GLU A 14 3.16 -6.21 -14.93
C GLU A 14 4.48 -6.62 -14.28
N LEU A 15 4.56 -6.56 -12.97
CA LEU A 15 5.77 -6.97 -12.28
C LEU A 15 6.01 -8.47 -12.40
N VAL A 16 4.93 -9.25 -12.38
CA VAL A 16 5.05 -10.69 -12.57
C VAL A 16 5.52 -10.98 -14.00
N LYS A 17 4.93 -10.31 -14.97
CA LYS A 17 5.32 -10.50 -16.36
C LYS A 17 6.78 -10.16 -16.59
N GLY A 18 7.26 -9.14 -15.90
CA GLY A 18 8.64 -8.70 -16.03
C GLY A 18 9.62 -9.53 -15.23
N GLY A 19 9.14 -10.54 -14.52
CA GLY A 19 10.02 -11.41 -13.74
C GLY A 19 10.54 -10.79 -12.48
N LYS A 20 9.95 -9.67 -12.05
CA LYS A 20 10.41 -8.98 -10.85
C LYS A 20 9.68 -9.43 -9.59
N MET A 21 8.61 -10.14 -9.75
CA MET A 21 7.79 -10.64 -8.67
C MET A 21 7.24 -11.99 -9.09
N THR A 22 7.15 -12.92 -8.15
CA THR A 22 6.52 -14.20 -8.48
C THR A 22 5.00 -14.05 -8.40
N ALA A 23 4.30 -14.98 -9.03
CA ALA A 23 2.83 -14.98 -8.98
C ALA A 23 2.34 -15.13 -7.55
N GLU A 24 3.03 -15.94 -6.75
CA GLU A 24 2.64 -16.14 -5.37
C GLU A 24 2.85 -14.87 -4.55
N GLU A 25 3.97 -14.19 -4.78
CA GLU A 25 4.22 -12.93 -4.09
C GLU A 25 3.15 -11.91 -4.45
N ALA A 26 2.77 -11.88 -5.72
CA ALA A 26 1.74 -10.95 -6.17
C ALA A 26 0.40 -11.24 -5.51
N GLU A 27 0.05 -12.51 -5.41
CA GLU A 27 -1.21 -12.91 -4.79
C GLU A 27 -1.26 -12.48 -3.32
N ARG A 28 -0.19 -12.73 -2.59
CA ARG A 28 -0.13 -12.36 -1.18
C ARG A 28 -0.16 -10.86 -1.01
N THR A 29 0.52 -10.15 -1.88
CA THR A 29 0.54 -8.70 -1.84
C THR A 29 -0.84 -8.13 -2.12
N GLU A 30 -1.56 -8.73 -3.07
CA GLU A 30 -2.91 -8.28 -3.38
C GLU A 30 -3.83 -8.43 -2.17
N VAL A 31 -3.73 -9.56 -1.48
CA VAL A 31 -4.53 -9.78 -0.28
C VAL A 31 -4.21 -8.73 0.78
N TYR A 32 -2.94 -8.41 0.93
CA TYR A 32 -2.53 -7.39 1.89
C TYR A 32 -3.07 -6.02 1.50
N MET A 33 -3.07 -5.71 0.22
CA MET A 33 -3.59 -4.43 -0.25
C MET A 33 -5.09 -4.31 0.01
N ILE A 34 -5.81 -5.40 -0.16
CA ILE A 34 -7.25 -5.41 0.14
C ILE A 34 -7.46 -5.15 1.62
N PHE A 35 -6.65 -5.78 2.46
CA PHE A 35 -6.72 -5.56 3.90
C PHE A 35 -6.45 -4.10 4.25
N ARG A 36 -5.42 -3.53 3.67
CA ARG A 36 -5.07 -2.14 3.94
C ARG A 36 -6.18 -1.19 3.50
N ASN A 37 -6.76 -1.48 2.37
CA ASN A 37 -7.82 -0.63 1.85
C ASN A 37 -9.05 -0.67 2.75
N ALA A 38 -9.41 -1.86 3.23
CA ALA A 38 -10.54 -1.99 4.14
C ALA A 38 -10.27 -1.23 5.44
N ARG A 39 -9.04 -1.33 5.94
CA ARG A 39 -8.67 -0.63 7.18
C ARG A 39 -8.71 0.87 6.99
N ARG A 40 -8.26 1.34 5.84
CA ARG A 40 -8.29 2.76 5.54
C ARG A 40 -9.72 3.28 5.49
N MET A 41 -10.61 2.51 4.88
CA MET A 41 -12.02 2.89 4.83
C MET A 41 -12.61 2.96 6.22
N GLN A 42 -12.24 2.01 7.08
CA GLN A 42 -12.70 2.02 8.46
C GLN A 42 -12.18 3.26 9.20
N ASP A 43 -10.90 3.59 8.98
CA ASP A 43 -10.32 4.78 9.61
C ASP A 43 -11.08 6.04 9.19
N LEU A 44 -11.44 6.14 7.91
CA LEU A 44 -12.18 7.28 7.42
C LEU A 44 -13.54 7.40 8.09
N GLN A 45 -14.20 6.26 8.31
CA GLN A 45 -15.47 6.26 9.01
C GLN A 45 -15.31 6.68 10.46
N ASP A 46 -14.25 6.18 11.09
CA ASP A 46 -14.02 6.45 12.51
C ASP A 46 -13.76 7.93 12.78
N VAL A 47 -13.16 8.63 11.82
CA VAL A 47 -12.85 10.04 12.02
C VAL A 47 -13.92 10.95 11.44
N GLU A 48 -14.96 10.40 10.88
CA GLU A 48 -16.03 11.20 10.32
C GLU A 48 -16.67 12.02 11.42
N GLY A 49 -16.83 13.31 11.17
CA GLY A 49 -17.43 14.20 12.16
C GLY A 49 -16.46 14.77 13.17
N LEU A 50 -15.22 14.31 13.19
CA LEU A 50 -14.24 14.85 14.11
C LEU A 50 -13.64 16.15 13.58
N SER A 51 -13.20 16.99 14.50
CA SER A 51 -12.45 18.17 14.14
C SER A 51 -11.14 17.75 13.50
N GLU A 52 -10.50 18.69 12.80
CA GLU A 52 -9.22 18.39 12.19
C GLU A 52 -8.19 17.98 13.24
N GLU A 53 -8.21 18.66 14.36
CA GLU A 53 -7.26 18.36 15.45
C GLU A 53 -7.48 16.96 15.98
N ASP A 54 -8.73 16.58 16.22
CA ASP A 54 -9.04 15.26 16.74
C ASP A 54 -8.73 14.18 15.72
N ARG A 55 -8.95 14.50 14.45
CA ARG A 55 -8.63 13.55 13.37
C ARG A 55 -7.13 13.26 13.34
N ARG A 56 -6.32 14.31 13.45
CA ARG A 56 -4.87 14.13 13.46
C ARG A 56 -4.43 13.30 14.65
N ALA A 57 -5.01 13.57 15.82
CA ALA A 57 -4.65 12.80 17.02
C ALA A 57 -5.01 11.33 16.86
N TYR A 58 -6.20 11.07 16.29
CA TYR A 58 -6.63 9.71 16.05
C TYR A 58 -5.66 8.99 15.11
N MET A 59 -5.32 9.63 14.00
CA MET A 59 -4.46 8.99 13.02
C MET A 59 -3.04 8.79 13.55
N LYS A 60 -2.55 9.72 14.34
CA LYS A 60 -1.24 9.58 14.95
C LYS A 60 -1.21 8.36 15.87
N LYS A 61 -2.26 8.21 16.68
CA LYS A 61 -2.35 7.07 17.58
C LYS A 61 -2.40 5.76 16.82
N LYS A 62 -3.16 5.73 15.72
CA LYS A 62 -3.25 4.53 14.91
C LYS A 62 -1.91 4.16 14.30
N ARG A 63 -1.19 5.15 13.81
CA ARG A 63 0.14 4.88 13.25
C ARG A 63 1.08 4.29 14.30
N GLU A 64 1.02 4.83 15.50
CA GLU A 64 1.87 4.32 16.58
C GLU A 64 1.52 2.89 16.93
N LEU A 65 0.23 2.58 16.97
CA LEU A 65 -0.22 1.22 17.29
C LEU A 65 0.14 0.22 16.21
N ARG A 66 0.09 0.63 14.96
CA ARG A 66 0.34 -0.27 13.85
C ARG A 66 1.80 -0.51 13.59
N GLY A 67 2.64 0.44 13.94
CA GLY A 67 4.07 0.30 13.79
C GLY A 67 4.54 0.50 12.35
N ASN A 68 5.68 -0.08 12.06
CA ASN A 68 6.34 0.11 10.78
C ASN A 68 5.60 -0.63 9.66
N PRO A 69 5.17 0.09 8.61
CA PRO A 69 4.43 -0.55 7.51
C PRO A 69 5.20 -1.65 6.80
N LEU A 70 6.51 -1.52 6.70
CA LEU A 70 7.32 -2.54 6.06
C LEU A 70 7.29 -3.84 6.84
N VAL A 71 7.39 -3.72 8.17
CA VAL A 71 7.35 -4.89 9.03
C VAL A 71 5.99 -5.55 8.95
N GLU A 72 4.94 -4.75 8.91
CA GLU A 72 3.59 -5.29 8.79
C GLU A 72 3.42 -6.06 7.47
N TYR A 73 3.91 -5.47 6.39
CA TYR A 73 3.81 -6.11 5.08
C TYR A 73 4.53 -7.45 5.09
N ALA A 74 5.76 -7.45 5.60
CA ALA A 74 6.55 -8.68 5.65
C ALA A 74 5.84 -9.75 6.47
N ASN A 75 5.34 -9.38 7.64
CA ASN A 75 4.72 -10.34 8.54
C ASN A 75 3.43 -10.90 7.97
N ARG A 76 2.60 -10.04 7.40
CA ARG A 76 1.31 -10.49 6.88
C ARG A 76 1.44 -11.36 5.66
N CYS A 77 2.43 -11.09 4.84
CA CYS A 77 2.63 -11.85 3.61
C CYS A 77 3.57 -13.03 3.78
N GLY A 78 4.24 -13.12 4.92
CA GLY A 78 5.19 -14.20 5.13
C GLY A 78 6.49 -14.01 4.37
N PHE A 79 6.84 -12.76 4.08
CA PHE A 79 8.09 -12.45 3.39
C PHE A 79 9.17 -12.12 4.40
N THR A 80 10.42 -12.27 3.98
CA THR A 80 11.51 -11.71 4.78
C THR A 80 11.42 -10.19 4.68
N LEU A 81 11.99 -9.53 5.67
CA LEU A 81 11.99 -8.08 5.66
C LEU A 81 12.70 -7.54 4.44
N GLU A 82 13.78 -8.19 4.06
CA GLU A 82 14.57 -7.82 2.90
C GLU A 82 13.75 -7.90 1.61
N ARG A 83 13.04 -9.02 1.44
CA ARG A 83 12.23 -9.19 0.24
C ARG A 83 11.06 -8.21 0.22
N ALA A 84 10.45 -8.00 1.39
CA ALA A 84 9.35 -7.04 1.49
C ALA A 84 9.81 -5.65 1.06
N LYS A 85 11.01 -5.27 1.46
CA LYS A 85 11.54 -3.97 1.07
C LYS A 85 11.76 -3.88 -0.43
N GLU A 86 12.31 -4.93 -1.02
CA GLU A 86 12.51 -4.97 -2.47
C GLU A 86 11.18 -4.82 -3.20
N LEU A 87 10.17 -5.56 -2.74
CA LEU A 87 8.87 -5.51 -3.40
C LEU A 87 8.20 -4.15 -3.22
N MET A 88 8.32 -3.55 -2.05
CA MET A 88 7.79 -2.21 -1.84
C MET A 88 8.47 -1.20 -2.76
N ASP A 89 9.78 -1.29 -2.90
CA ASP A 89 10.51 -0.39 -3.78
C ASP A 89 10.05 -0.54 -5.22
N LEU A 90 9.86 -1.79 -5.66
CA LEU A 90 9.38 -2.05 -7.01
C LEU A 90 8.00 -1.45 -7.24
N MET A 91 7.11 -1.61 -6.28
CA MET A 91 5.76 -1.09 -6.42
C MET A 91 5.76 0.43 -6.39
N HIS A 92 6.60 1.01 -5.56
CA HIS A 92 6.69 2.45 -5.47
C HIS A 92 7.21 3.04 -6.79
N ASP A 93 8.20 2.40 -7.38
CA ASP A 93 8.74 2.86 -8.66
C ASP A 93 7.72 2.73 -9.77
N SER A 94 6.96 1.64 -9.77
CA SER A 94 5.89 1.46 -10.77
C SER A 94 4.84 2.53 -10.63
N ASP A 95 4.46 2.84 -9.40
CA ASP A 95 3.46 3.86 -9.13
C ASP A 95 3.95 5.22 -9.60
N LYS A 96 5.19 5.55 -9.30
CA LYS A 96 5.77 6.80 -9.75
C LYS A 96 5.78 6.88 -11.27
N GLY A 97 6.18 5.81 -11.92
CA GLY A 97 6.20 5.76 -13.36
C GLY A 97 4.82 5.94 -13.94
N THR A 98 3.83 5.37 -13.29
CA THR A 98 2.47 5.45 -13.77
C THR A 98 1.88 6.84 -13.60
N SER A 99 2.16 7.47 -12.49
CA SER A 99 1.60 8.79 -12.24
C SER A 99 2.53 9.90 -12.68
N TYR A 100 3.63 9.53 -13.30
CA TYR A 100 4.62 10.48 -13.70
C TYR A 100 4.10 11.59 -14.57
N TYR A 101 3.25 11.27 -15.50
CA TYR A 101 2.74 12.30 -16.36
C TYR A 101 2.05 13.39 -15.59
N GLY A 102 1.65 13.08 -14.40
CA GLY A 102 1.01 14.09 -13.55
C GLY A 102 2.01 15.04 -13.00
N LYS A 103 3.25 14.68 -12.94
CA LYS A 103 4.16 15.53 -12.31
C LYS A 103 5.17 16.03 -13.10
N THR A 104 5.17 15.66 -14.01
CA THR A 104 6.18 16.15 -14.74
C THR A 104 6.40 17.57 -14.63
N ARG A 105 6.10 17.09 -13.94
CA ARG A 105 6.45 17.86 -13.55
C ARG A 105 7.01 18.70 -13.18
N HIS A 106 7.13 18.39 -13.00
CA HIS A 106 7.60 18.93 -12.57
C HIS A 106 8.17 19.55 -12.44
N HIS A 107 8.51 19.56 -12.59
CA HIS A 107 9.08 19.91 -12.44
C HIS A 107 9.27 20.45 -12.34
N GLY A 108 9.34 20.45 -12.58
CA GLY A 108 9.60 20.74 -12.43
C GLY A 108 9.58 20.94 -12.12
#